data_ae144eb96f5c1d4cd83566e977b6ae0f
#
_entry.id   ae144eb96f5c1d4cd83566e977b6ae0f
#
_cell.length_a   1.000
_cell.length_b   1.000
_cell.length_c   1.000
_cell.angle_alpha   90.00
_cell.angle_beta   90.00
_cell.angle_gamma   90.00
#
_symmetry.space_group_name_H-M   'P 1'
#
loop_
_entity.id
_entity.type
_entity.pdbx_description
1 polymer ?
#
loop_
_entity_poly.entity_id
_entity_poly.type
_entity_poly.pdbx_seq_one_letter_code
_entity_poly.pdbx_strand_id
1 'polypeptide(L)'
;AEIFTNTPKLRKHRKMILELLLSNHCRDCTICAKNGNCRLQELALRFGITKVRFENTAAEPDIDDSSLCIVRDRSKCILCGDCVRMCNEVQNVGAINFTNRGSKMVVSTVFDEPLGKSSCVGCGQCAAVCPTGALVVKNDTSRLWKQFGKDDVKVVAQIAPAVRVAVAKAFGLSDGDVMGKIVAAMHRIGFEEIFDTVTGADLTVLEEANEFLERLSNGENLPLFTSCCPGWVQYCEKNYPELLPNVSTCRSPMEMFGSVIKEQYKTSSRKIVSVAIMPCTAKKFEAARPEFKWDDN
;
A
#
# COMPACT_ATOMS: atom_id res chain seq x y z
N ALA A 1 -39.72 20.43 -6.74
CA ALA A 1 -38.92 20.72 -7.95
C ALA A 1 -38.59 19.39 -8.66
N GLU A 2 -38.77 19.34 -9.96
CA GLU A 2 -38.39 18.20 -10.77
C GLU A 2 -36.94 18.36 -11.21
N ILE A 3 -36.10 17.32 -11.00
CA ILE A 3 -34.66 17.37 -11.28
C ILE A 3 -34.31 16.34 -12.36
N PHE A 4 -33.80 16.82 -13.48
CA PHE A 4 -33.33 16.00 -14.58
C PHE A 4 -31.81 15.83 -14.53
N THR A 5 -31.32 14.61 -14.40
CA THR A 5 -29.90 14.30 -14.24
C THR A 5 -29.20 13.87 -15.54
N ASN A 6 -29.94 13.66 -16.63
CA ASN A 6 -29.40 13.13 -17.89
C ASN A 6 -30.08 13.76 -19.14
N THR A 7 -29.93 15.06 -19.31
CA THR A 7 -30.38 15.78 -20.50
C THR A 7 -29.28 15.92 -21.56
N PRO A 8 -29.59 16.15 -22.83
CA PRO A 8 -28.57 16.44 -23.86
C PRO A 8 -27.64 17.60 -23.48
N LYS A 9 -28.18 18.66 -22.87
CA LYS A 9 -27.40 19.80 -22.37
C LYS A 9 -26.40 19.37 -21.27
N LEU A 10 -26.84 18.59 -20.28
CA LEU A 10 -25.95 18.08 -19.22
C LEU A 10 -24.88 17.14 -19.78
N ARG A 11 -25.23 16.27 -20.72
CA ARG A 11 -24.24 15.39 -21.37
C ARG A 11 -23.16 16.18 -22.10
N LYS A 12 -23.52 17.27 -22.82
CA LYS A 12 -22.58 18.18 -23.48
C LYS A 12 -21.61 18.83 -22.48
N HIS A 13 -22.12 19.33 -21.35
CA HIS A 13 -21.28 19.93 -20.29
C HIS A 13 -20.36 18.91 -19.64
N ARG A 14 -20.87 17.74 -19.28
CA ARG A 14 -20.04 16.66 -18.72
C ARG A 14 -18.94 16.21 -19.66
N LYS A 15 -19.22 16.10 -20.95
CA LYS A 15 -18.21 15.79 -21.96
C LYS A 15 -17.11 16.86 -21.99
N MET A 16 -17.47 18.14 -21.95
CA MET A 16 -16.50 19.24 -21.91
C MET A 16 -15.62 19.19 -20.65
N ILE A 17 -16.21 18.94 -19.47
CA ILE A 17 -15.47 18.80 -18.22
C ILE A 17 -14.49 17.62 -18.31
N LEU A 18 -14.91 16.49 -18.84
CA LEU A 18 -14.03 15.32 -19.02
C LEU A 18 -12.88 15.61 -19.98
N GLU A 19 -13.13 16.35 -21.08
CA GLU A 19 -12.08 16.78 -22.00
C GLU A 19 -11.06 17.72 -21.32
N LEU A 20 -11.53 18.63 -20.44
CA LEU A 20 -10.66 19.50 -19.63
C LEU A 20 -9.81 18.68 -18.63
N LEU A 21 -10.39 17.68 -17.95
CA LEU A 21 -9.62 16.78 -17.10
C LEU A 21 -8.56 15.98 -17.88
N LEU A 22 -8.93 15.50 -19.06
CA LEU A 22 -8.04 14.77 -19.96
C LEU A 22 -6.95 15.64 -20.58
N SER A 23 -7.17 16.96 -20.72
CA SER A 23 -6.15 17.87 -21.28
C SER A 23 -4.93 17.98 -20.37
N ASN A 24 -5.13 17.96 -19.06
CA ASN A 24 -4.06 18.03 -18.06
C ASN A 24 -3.55 16.64 -17.60
N HIS A 25 -4.11 15.55 -18.14
CA HIS A 25 -3.73 14.19 -17.79
C HIS A 25 -2.74 13.62 -18.82
N CYS A 26 -1.71 12.89 -18.39
CA CYS A 26 -0.68 12.32 -19.28
C CYS A 26 -1.22 11.37 -20.36
N ARG A 27 -2.34 10.71 -20.11
CA ARG A 27 -3.04 9.76 -21.03
C ARG A 27 -2.23 8.53 -21.45
N ASP A 28 -1.15 8.20 -20.75
CA ASP A 28 -0.31 7.02 -21.01
C ASP A 28 -0.95 5.75 -20.41
N CYS A 29 -2.16 5.43 -20.87
CA CYS A 29 -2.98 4.39 -20.29
C CYS A 29 -2.34 2.99 -20.37
N THR A 30 -1.62 2.69 -21.43
CA THR A 30 -1.01 1.37 -21.67
C THR A 30 0.02 0.97 -20.63
N ILE A 31 0.72 1.93 -20.04
CA ILE A 31 1.72 1.72 -18.99
C ILE A 31 1.23 2.12 -17.60
N CYS A 32 0.00 2.58 -17.49
CA CYS A 32 -0.58 3.03 -16.22
C CYS A 32 -0.99 1.85 -15.35
N ALA A 33 -0.62 1.87 -14.08
CA ALA A 33 -1.01 0.84 -13.12
C ALA A 33 -2.54 0.74 -12.88
N LYS A 34 -3.31 1.76 -13.28
CA LYS A 34 -4.78 1.77 -13.22
C LYS A 34 -5.45 1.44 -14.55
N ASN A 35 -4.71 1.02 -15.58
CA ASN A 35 -5.28 0.64 -16.86
C ASN A 35 -6.35 -0.46 -16.69
N GLY A 36 -7.50 -0.29 -17.33
CA GLY A 36 -8.64 -1.19 -17.18
C GLY A 36 -9.44 -1.05 -15.88
N ASN A 37 -8.94 -0.30 -14.89
CA ASN A 37 -9.63 -0.01 -13.63
C ASN A 37 -9.49 1.49 -13.25
N CYS A 38 -9.70 2.35 -14.23
CA CYS A 38 -9.59 3.81 -14.10
C CYS A 38 -10.93 4.46 -14.39
N ARG A 39 -11.47 5.21 -13.41
CA ARG A 39 -12.75 5.90 -13.55
C ARG A 39 -12.75 6.95 -14.66
N LEU A 40 -11.63 7.65 -14.85
CA LEU A 40 -11.49 8.63 -15.93
C LEU A 40 -11.54 7.96 -17.32
N GLN A 41 -10.86 6.82 -17.48
CA GLN A 41 -10.88 6.02 -18.71
C GLN A 41 -12.29 5.50 -19.02
N GLU A 42 -12.97 4.93 -18.02
CA GLU A 42 -14.37 4.47 -18.14
C GLU A 42 -15.29 5.60 -18.61
N LEU A 43 -15.21 6.78 -17.97
CA LEU A 43 -16.03 7.92 -18.33
C LEU A 43 -15.69 8.47 -19.72
N ALA A 44 -14.42 8.52 -20.10
CA ALA A 44 -14.01 8.94 -21.43
C ALA A 44 -14.63 8.06 -22.53
N LEU A 45 -14.60 6.75 -22.34
CA LEU A 45 -15.26 5.77 -23.22
C LEU A 45 -16.78 5.98 -23.26
N ARG A 46 -17.42 6.07 -22.08
CA ARG A 46 -18.88 6.25 -21.96
C ARG A 46 -19.39 7.53 -22.66
N PHE A 47 -18.60 8.62 -22.65
CA PHE A 47 -18.97 9.87 -23.31
C PHE A 47 -18.45 9.98 -24.75
N GLY A 48 -17.81 8.96 -25.29
CA GLY A 48 -17.30 8.92 -26.65
C GLY A 48 -16.27 10.00 -26.93
N ILE A 49 -15.29 10.16 -26.01
CA ILE A 49 -14.21 11.13 -26.18
C ILE A 49 -13.08 10.45 -26.97
N THR A 50 -12.97 10.81 -28.24
CA THR A 50 -11.92 10.31 -29.14
C THR A 50 -10.82 11.33 -29.38
N LYS A 51 -11.11 12.61 -29.10
CA LYS A 51 -10.17 13.72 -29.26
C LYS A 51 -10.34 14.71 -28.11
N VAL A 52 -9.25 15.18 -27.57
CA VAL A 52 -9.21 16.26 -26.58
C VAL A 52 -8.92 17.55 -27.29
N ARG A 53 -9.83 18.53 -27.17
CA ARG A 53 -9.78 19.81 -27.87
C ARG A 53 -8.89 20.86 -27.19
N PHE A 54 -8.64 20.66 -25.89
CA PHE A 54 -7.90 21.63 -25.06
C PHE A 54 -6.42 21.23 -24.99
N GLU A 55 -5.56 22.26 -25.01
CA GLU A 55 -4.12 22.06 -24.85
C GLU A 55 -3.75 21.71 -23.43
N ASN A 56 -2.65 20.96 -23.26
CA ASN A 56 -2.10 20.65 -21.96
C ASN A 56 -1.35 21.88 -21.42
N THR A 57 -1.78 22.38 -20.28
CA THR A 57 -1.13 23.48 -19.54
C THR A 57 -0.49 23.00 -18.23
N ALA A 58 -0.52 21.69 -17.95
CA ALA A 58 0.11 21.12 -16.76
C ALA A 58 1.63 21.21 -16.85
N ALA A 59 2.25 21.29 -15.69
CA ALA A 59 3.70 21.18 -15.56
C ALA A 59 4.20 19.80 -16.03
N GLU A 60 5.51 19.70 -16.28
CA GLU A 60 6.19 18.45 -16.59
C GLU A 60 5.83 17.34 -15.58
N PRO A 61 5.86 16.07 -16.01
CA PRO A 61 5.60 14.95 -15.13
C PRO A 61 6.50 15.00 -13.88
N ASP A 62 5.89 14.94 -12.72
CA ASP A 62 6.59 14.92 -11.43
C ASP A 62 6.18 13.67 -10.68
N ILE A 63 7.09 12.70 -10.66
CA ILE A 63 6.90 11.39 -10.02
C ILE A 63 7.71 11.35 -8.73
N ASP A 64 7.03 11.27 -7.62
CA ASP A 64 7.61 11.04 -6.30
C ASP A 64 7.51 9.54 -5.95
N ASP A 65 8.63 8.88 -5.99
CA ASP A 65 8.79 7.47 -5.65
C ASP A 65 9.63 7.28 -4.35
N SER A 66 9.80 8.34 -3.58
CA SER A 66 10.58 8.37 -2.34
C SER A 66 10.02 7.49 -1.23
N SER A 67 8.71 7.26 -1.20
CA SER A 67 8.09 6.40 -0.22
C SER A 67 8.32 4.92 -0.53
N LEU A 68 8.52 4.09 0.49
CA LEU A 68 8.57 2.63 0.36
C LEU A 68 7.22 2.02 -0.01
N CYS A 69 6.12 2.73 0.26
CA CYS A 69 4.76 2.19 0.19
C CYS A 69 4.00 2.65 -1.05
N ILE A 70 4.16 3.90 -1.45
CA ILE A 70 3.30 4.60 -2.40
C ILE A 70 4.15 5.37 -3.41
N VAL A 71 3.74 5.34 -4.66
CA VAL A 71 4.24 6.22 -5.72
C VAL A 71 3.19 7.28 -6.01
N ARG A 72 3.59 8.54 -6.09
CA ARG A 72 2.76 9.68 -6.46
C ARG A 72 3.19 10.23 -7.82
N ASP A 73 2.27 10.24 -8.77
CA ASP A 73 2.47 10.79 -10.12
C ASP A 73 1.44 11.92 -10.36
N ARG A 74 1.89 13.15 -10.31
CA ARG A 74 1.05 14.32 -10.43
C ARG A 74 0.45 14.48 -11.84
N SER A 75 1.11 13.97 -12.87
CA SER A 75 0.62 14.02 -14.25
C SER A 75 -0.70 13.26 -14.46
N LYS A 76 -1.03 12.37 -13.51
CA LYS A 76 -2.26 11.56 -13.49
C LYS A 76 -3.33 12.08 -12.54
N CYS A 77 -3.07 13.19 -11.84
CA CYS A 77 -3.99 13.73 -10.85
C CYS A 77 -5.10 14.56 -11.51
N ILE A 78 -6.35 14.30 -11.13
CA ILE A 78 -7.53 15.05 -11.58
C ILE A 78 -8.08 16.00 -10.50
N LEU A 79 -7.35 16.22 -9.44
CA LEU A 79 -7.69 17.12 -8.32
C LEU A 79 -9.06 16.83 -7.66
N CYS A 80 -9.50 15.58 -7.62
CA CYS A 80 -10.80 15.21 -7.03
C CYS A 80 -10.84 15.36 -5.49
N GLY A 81 -9.69 15.35 -4.81
CA GLY A 81 -9.58 15.51 -3.37
C GLY A 81 -9.88 14.25 -2.54
N ASP A 82 -10.22 13.11 -3.15
CA ASP A 82 -10.56 11.89 -2.41
C ASP A 82 -9.42 11.43 -1.50
N CYS A 83 -8.18 11.46 -1.98
CA CYS A 83 -7.00 11.12 -1.20
C CYS A 83 -6.75 12.12 -0.05
N VAL A 84 -7.04 13.41 -0.25
CA VAL A 84 -6.91 14.46 0.77
C VAL A 84 -7.90 14.19 1.88
N ARG A 85 -9.19 14.00 1.56
CA ARG A 85 -10.22 13.67 2.55
C ARG A 85 -9.91 12.37 3.29
N MET A 86 -9.50 11.34 2.56
CA MET A 86 -9.11 10.06 3.15
C MET A 86 -7.96 10.24 4.14
N CYS A 87 -6.93 11.02 3.80
CA CYS A 87 -5.77 11.20 4.65
C CYS A 87 -6.07 12.06 5.89
N ASN A 88 -6.88 13.14 5.73
CA ASN A 88 -7.15 14.09 6.80
C ASN A 88 -8.34 13.66 7.68
N GLU A 89 -9.47 13.27 7.07
CA GLU A 89 -10.74 13.08 7.78
C GLU A 89 -10.94 11.64 8.27
N VAL A 90 -10.42 10.64 7.51
CA VAL A 90 -10.61 9.23 7.83
C VAL A 90 -9.41 8.65 8.57
N GLN A 91 -8.20 8.90 8.06
CA GLN A 91 -6.96 8.36 8.65
C GLN A 91 -6.35 9.29 9.70
N ASN A 92 -6.77 10.55 9.75
CA ASN A 92 -6.26 11.59 10.64
C ASN A 92 -4.72 11.76 10.63
N VAL A 93 -4.09 11.48 9.48
CA VAL A 93 -2.62 11.57 9.31
C VAL A 93 -2.20 12.93 8.77
N GLY A 94 -2.98 13.54 7.88
CA GLY A 94 -2.73 14.88 7.36
C GLY A 94 -1.46 15.02 6.51
N ALA A 95 -0.95 13.94 5.91
CA ALA A 95 0.31 13.96 5.17
C ALA A 95 0.23 14.69 3.83
N ILE A 96 -0.95 14.74 3.21
CA ILE A 96 -1.19 15.38 1.90
C ILE A 96 -2.39 16.30 1.95
N ASN A 97 -2.27 17.42 1.22
CA ASN A 97 -3.36 18.39 1.10
C ASN A 97 -3.27 19.11 -0.25
N PHE A 98 -4.27 19.93 -0.57
CA PHE A 98 -4.17 20.87 -1.68
C PHE A 98 -3.14 21.94 -1.34
N THR A 99 -2.22 22.17 -2.25
CA THR A 99 -1.21 23.24 -2.16
C THR A 99 -1.31 24.14 -3.39
N ASN A 100 -0.86 25.37 -3.26
CA ASN A 100 -1.02 26.42 -4.25
C ASN A 100 -2.49 26.75 -4.53
N ARG A 101 -2.78 27.50 -5.59
CA ARG A 101 -4.14 27.88 -6.01
C ARG A 101 -4.23 28.14 -7.51
N GLY A 102 -5.46 28.17 -8.02
CA GLY A 102 -5.74 28.39 -9.44
C GLY A 102 -5.16 27.28 -10.30
N SER A 103 -4.58 27.62 -11.43
CA SER A 103 -3.97 26.66 -12.37
C SER A 103 -2.75 25.94 -11.83
N LYS A 104 -2.16 26.46 -10.73
CA LYS A 104 -0.99 25.83 -10.06
C LYS A 104 -1.38 24.92 -8.90
N MET A 105 -2.68 24.72 -8.64
CA MET A 105 -3.13 23.85 -7.56
C MET A 105 -2.69 22.41 -7.82
N VAL A 106 -2.11 21.78 -6.79
CA VAL A 106 -1.69 20.37 -6.78
C VAL A 106 -2.01 19.73 -5.45
N VAL A 107 -2.09 18.40 -5.42
CA VAL A 107 -2.10 17.64 -4.15
C VAL A 107 -0.66 17.32 -3.79
N SER A 108 -0.22 17.80 -2.63
CA SER A 108 1.16 17.66 -2.17
C SER A 108 1.27 17.51 -0.65
N THR A 109 2.46 17.25 -0.21
CA THR A 109 2.94 17.31 1.17
C THR A 109 3.24 18.76 1.57
N VAL A 110 3.48 19.01 2.84
CA VAL A 110 3.92 20.31 3.35
C VAL A 110 5.25 20.71 2.68
N PHE A 111 5.34 21.96 2.21
CA PHE A 111 6.49 22.50 1.48
C PHE A 111 6.97 21.68 0.28
N ASP A 112 6.09 20.84 -0.24
CA ASP A 112 6.37 19.95 -1.38
C ASP A 112 7.52 18.96 -1.13
N GLU A 113 7.73 18.59 0.13
CA GLU A 113 8.72 17.57 0.49
C GLU A 113 8.39 16.20 -0.11
N PRO A 114 9.39 15.36 -0.36
CA PRO A 114 9.17 13.98 -0.78
C PRO A 114 8.26 13.22 0.19
N LEU A 115 7.33 12.42 -0.33
CA LEU A 115 6.34 11.68 0.48
C LEU A 115 7.01 10.78 1.54
N GLY A 116 8.16 10.19 1.21
CA GLY A 116 8.94 9.36 2.13
C GLY A 116 9.54 10.10 3.32
N LYS A 117 9.63 11.45 3.27
CA LYS A 117 10.13 12.30 4.36
C LYS A 117 9.03 13.00 5.14
N SER A 118 7.80 12.91 4.66
CA SER A 118 6.63 13.58 5.26
C SER A 118 6.07 12.86 6.48
N SER A 119 4.97 13.37 7.04
CA SER A 119 4.20 12.71 8.09
C SER A 119 3.49 11.42 7.65
N CYS A 120 3.59 11.02 6.37
CA CYS A 120 2.95 9.82 5.85
C CYS A 120 3.36 8.56 6.64
N VAL A 121 2.35 7.73 6.98
CA VAL A 121 2.54 6.47 7.71
C VAL A 121 2.45 5.23 6.79
N GLY A 122 2.43 5.42 5.48
CA GLY A 122 2.45 4.34 4.51
C GLY A 122 1.18 3.47 4.46
N CYS A 123 0.05 3.91 5.03
CA CYS A 123 -1.17 3.11 5.16
C CYS A 123 -1.85 2.73 3.82
N GLY A 124 -1.53 3.41 2.71
CA GLY A 124 -2.02 3.10 1.36
C GLY A 124 -3.46 3.50 1.05
N GLN A 125 -4.19 4.07 2.00
CA GLN A 125 -5.61 4.39 1.82
C GLN A 125 -5.85 5.46 0.74
N CYS A 126 -4.94 6.42 0.60
CA CYS A 126 -4.98 7.41 -0.49
C CYS A 126 -4.88 6.76 -1.89
N ALA A 127 -4.09 5.69 -2.04
CA ALA A 127 -4.00 4.92 -3.28
C ALA A 127 -5.27 4.08 -3.53
N ALA A 128 -5.89 3.55 -2.47
CA ALA A 128 -7.13 2.78 -2.57
C ALA A 128 -8.30 3.60 -3.11
N VAL A 129 -8.41 4.88 -2.69
CA VAL A 129 -9.50 5.77 -3.13
C VAL A 129 -9.18 6.56 -4.39
N CYS A 130 -7.93 6.55 -4.89
CA CYS A 130 -7.55 7.29 -6.07
C CYS A 130 -8.28 6.76 -7.31
N PRO A 131 -9.10 7.58 -8.02
CA PRO A 131 -9.85 7.13 -9.18
C PRO A 131 -9.00 6.98 -10.45
N THR A 132 -7.76 7.49 -10.40
CA THR A 132 -6.77 7.44 -11.48
C THR A 132 -5.47 6.80 -10.99
N GLY A 133 -4.41 6.84 -11.78
CA GLY A 133 -3.09 6.33 -11.39
C GLY A 133 -2.18 7.33 -10.67
N ALA A 134 -2.74 8.44 -10.14
CA ALA A 134 -1.94 9.47 -9.49
C ALA A 134 -1.30 9.04 -8.17
N LEU A 135 -1.98 8.15 -7.44
CA LEU A 135 -1.44 7.49 -6.25
C LEU A 135 -1.63 5.98 -6.43
N VAL A 136 -0.55 5.26 -6.37
CA VAL A 136 -0.56 3.79 -6.50
C VAL A 136 0.37 3.16 -5.46
N VAL A 137 0.09 1.92 -5.10
CA VAL A 137 0.99 1.14 -4.26
C VAL A 137 2.28 0.85 -5.04
N LYS A 138 3.43 1.08 -4.40
CA LYS A 138 4.74 0.78 -5.00
C LYS A 138 4.84 -0.71 -5.31
N ASN A 139 5.23 -1.04 -6.55
CA ASN A 139 5.29 -2.41 -7.03
C ASN A 139 6.69 -2.99 -6.85
N ASP A 140 6.80 -4.08 -6.08
CA ASP A 140 8.06 -4.79 -5.84
C ASP A 140 8.16 -6.12 -6.61
N THR A 141 7.17 -6.48 -7.43
CA THR A 141 7.17 -7.77 -8.13
C THR A 141 8.38 -7.98 -9.04
N SER A 142 8.88 -6.92 -9.69
CA SER A 142 10.08 -7.01 -10.52
C SER A 142 11.35 -7.34 -9.72
N ARG A 143 11.43 -6.93 -8.45
CA ARG A 143 12.53 -7.31 -7.55
C ARG A 143 12.48 -8.80 -7.23
N LEU A 144 11.29 -9.33 -7.03
CA LEU A 144 11.05 -10.76 -6.78
C LEU A 144 11.38 -11.60 -8.01
N TRP A 145 10.88 -11.22 -9.20
CA TRP A 145 11.17 -11.94 -10.46
C TRP A 145 12.67 -12.09 -10.74
N LYS A 146 13.50 -11.14 -10.31
CA LYS A 146 14.94 -11.21 -10.43
C LYS A 146 15.61 -12.25 -9.51
N GLN A 147 14.87 -12.81 -8.55
CA GLN A 147 15.40 -13.81 -7.63
C GLN A 147 15.10 -15.24 -8.08
N PHE A 148 13.95 -15.44 -8.75
CA PHE A 148 13.63 -16.76 -9.28
C PHE A 148 14.63 -17.23 -10.31
N GLY A 149 14.94 -18.55 -10.32
CA GLY A 149 15.85 -19.16 -11.25
C GLY A 149 17.35 -18.94 -10.98
N LYS A 150 17.71 -18.34 -9.83
CA LYS A 150 19.09 -18.28 -9.37
C LYS A 150 19.41 -19.51 -8.53
N ASP A 151 20.47 -20.23 -8.90
CA ASP A 151 20.85 -21.48 -8.22
C ASP A 151 21.32 -21.26 -6.78
N ASP A 152 21.89 -20.09 -6.49
CA ASP A 152 22.39 -19.68 -5.16
C ASP A 152 21.33 -19.05 -4.26
N VAL A 153 20.07 -18.91 -4.75
CA VAL A 153 18.97 -18.29 -4.00
C VAL A 153 17.86 -19.30 -3.76
N LYS A 154 17.36 -19.35 -2.53
CA LYS A 154 16.11 -20.03 -2.15
C LYS A 154 15.04 -18.97 -1.86
N VAL A 155 13.94 -19.00 -2.62
CA VAL A 155 12.84 -18.07 -2.44
C VAL A 155 11.71 -18.75 -1.67
N VAL A 156 11.43 -18.22 -0.49
CA VAL A 156 10.35 -18.70 0.38
C VAL A 156 9.31 -17.60 0.60
N ALA A 157 8.07 -17.98 0.88
CA ALA A 157 7.00 -17.02 1.12
C ALA A 157 6.26 -17.27 2.42
N GLN A 158 5.74 -16.20 3.01
CA GLN A 158 4.69 -16.27 4.03
C GLN A 158 3.44 -15.50 3.55
N ILE A 159 2.26 -16.04 3.83
CA ILE A 159 0.98 -15.51 3.35
C ILE A 159 0.12 -15.09 4.54
N ALA A 160 -0.37 -13.84 4.52
CA ALA A 160 -1.31 -13.37 5.52
C ALA A 160 -2.71 -13.98 5.31
N PRO A 161 -3.49 -14.24 6.39
CA PRO A 161 -4.83 -14.83 6.29
C PRO A 161 -5.79 -14.07 5.39
N ALA A 162 -5.76 -12.73 5.41
CA ALA A 162 -6.64 -11.89 4.59
C ALA A 162 -6.35 -12.00 3.08
N VAL A 163 -5.13 -12.37 2.68
CA VAL A 163 -4.79 -12.61 1.27
C VAL A 163 -5.57 -13.80 0.71
N ARG A 164 -5.74 -14.86 1.50
CA ARG A 164 -6.55 -16.02 1.13
C ARG A 164 -7.98 -15.61 0.72
N VAL A 165 -8.61 -14.75 1.53
CA VAL A 165 -9.97 -14.26 1.28
C VAL A 165 -10.00 -13.39 0.01
N ALA A 166 -9.03 -12.49 -0.14
CA ALA A 166 -8.96 -11.59 -1.29
C ALA A 166 -8.74 -12.35 -2.61
N VAL A 167 -7.84 -13.34 -2.62
CA VAL A 167 -7.56 -14.19 -3.78
C VAL A 167 -8.76 -15.05 -4.12
N ALA A 168 -9.40 -15.67 -3.11
CA ALA A 168 -10.62 -16.45 -3.32
C ALA A 168 -11.69 -15.62 -4.04
N LYS A 169 -11.95 -14.40 -3.56
CA LYS A 169 -12.91 -13.48 -4.17
C LYS A 169 -12.50 -13.07 -5.60
N ALA A 170 -11.24 -12.76 -5.82
CA ALA A 170 -10.75 -12.31 -7.12
C ALA A 170 -10.85 -13.39 -8.21
N PHE A 171 -10.67 -14.65 -7.85
CA PHE A 171 -10.73 -15.78 -8.77
C PHE A 171 -12.04 -16.58 -8.71
N GLY A 172 -13.05 -16.09 -7.95
CA GLY A 172 -14.35 -16.75 -7.83
C GLY A 172 -14.27 -18.14 -7.17
N LEU A 173 -13.30 -18.35 -6.28
CA LEU A 173 -13.12 -19.59 -5.54
C LEU A 173 -14.06 -19.58 -4.33
N SER A 174 -15.18 -20.27 -4.41
CA SER A 174 -16.21 -20.28 -3.35
C SER A 174 -16.09 -21.45 -2.39
N ASP A 175 -15.56 -22.58 -2.84
CA ASP A 175 -15.58 -23.84 -2.08
C ASP A 175 -14.26 -24.61 -2.17
N GLY A 176 -13.99 -25.38 -1.12
CA GLY A 176 -12.85 -26.27 -1.02
C GLY A 176 -11.58 -25.61 -0.47
N ASP A 177 -10.47 -26.26 -0.71
CA ASP A 177 -9.16 -25.84 -0.21
C ASP A 177 -8.58 -24.68 -1.02
N VAL A 178 -9.00 -23.45 -0.70
CA VAL A 178 -8.46 -22.23 -1.29
C VAL A 178 -6.98 -22.08 -1.00
N MET A 179 -6.54 -22.41 0.23
CA MET A 179 -5.13 -22.27 0.61
C MET A 179 -4.25 -23.25 -0.17
N GLY A 180 -4.65 -24.51 -0.32
CA GLY A 180 -3.92 -25.49 -1.12
C GLY A 180 -3.80 -25.07 -2.58
N LYS A 181 -4.84 -24.46 -3.16
CA LYS A 181 -4.79 -23.90 -4.52
C LYS A 181 -3.80 -22.75 -4.63
N ILE A 182 -3.76 -21.85 -3.64
CA ILE A 182 -2.79 -20.74 -3.59
C ILE A 182 -1.37 -21.29 -3.48
N VAL A 183 -1.13 -22.22 -2.56
CA VAL A 183 0.18 -22.87 -2.37
C VAL A 183 0.64 -23.56 -3.66
N ALA A 184 -0.23 -24.34 -4.29
CA ALA A 184 0.08 -25.00 -5.56
C ALA A 184 0.40 -24.01 -6.70
N ALA A 185 -0.31 -22.88 -6.77
CA ALA A 185 -0.02 -21.83 -7.73
C ALA A 185 1.33 -21.16 -7.45
N MET A 186 1.65 -20.89 -6.19
CA MET A 186 2.92 -20.26 -5.80
C MET A 186 4.13 -21.17 -6.07
N HIS A 187 4.02 -22.47 -5.84
CA HIS A 187 5.05 -23.43 -6.26
C HIS A 187 5.30 -23.37 -7.78
N ARG A 188 4.22 -23.28 -8.58
CA ARG A 188 4.34 -23.14 -10.04
C ARG A 188 4.99 -21.82 -10.48
N ILE A 189 4.87 -20.76 -9.68
CA ILE A 189 5.52 -19.46 -9.91
C ILE A 189 7.02 -19.55 -9.64
N GLY A 190 7.45 -20.43 -8.72
CA GLY A 190 8.85 -20.63 -8.38
C GLY A 190 9.20 -20.47 -6.91
N PHE A 191 8.21 -20.32 -6.01
CA PHE A 191 8.47 -20.39 -4.57
C PHE A 191 8.75 -21.84 -4.16
N GLU A 192 9.82 -22.02 -3.41
CA GLU A 192 10.22 -23.37 -2.95
C GLU A 192 9.45 -23.80 -1.70
N GLU A 193 9.21 -22.88 -0.79
CA GLU A 193 8.41 -23.13 0.41
C GLU A 193 7.45 -21.98 0.68
N ILE A 194 6.27 -22.33 1.17
CA ILE A 194 5.20 -21.38 1.45
C ILE A 194 4.68 -21.67 2.87
N PHE A 195 4.64 -20.63 3.68
CA PHE A 195 4.25 -20.64 5.06
C PHE A 195 2.97 -19.85 5.31
N ASP A 196 2.23 -20.21 6.34
CA ASP A 196 1.10 -19.42 6.83
C ASP A 196 1.56 -18.47 7.94
N THR A 197 1.34 -17.16 7.78
CA THR A 197 1.67 -16.15 8.78
C THR A 197 0.87 -16.30 10.09
N VAL A 198 -0.17 -17.14 10.11
CA VAL A 198 -0.90 -17.48 11.35
C VAL A 198 0.05 -18.01 12.44
N THR A 199 1.04 -18.81 12.06
CA THR A 199 2.09 -19.26 13.01
C THR A 199 2.82 -18.08 13.68
N GLY A 200 3.10 -17.03 12.90
CA GLY A 200 3.68 -15.80 13.47
C GLY A 200 2.71 -15.05 14.38
N ALA A 201 1.40 -15.12 14.09
CA ALA A 201 0.39 -14.54 14.96
C ALA A 201 0.28 -15.27 16.30
N ASP A 202 0.36 -16.60 16.30
CA ASP A 202 0.37 -17.40 17.52
C ASP A 202 1.59 -17.05 18.41
N LEU A 203 2.77 -16.91 17.81
CA LEU A 203 3.96 -16.45 18.52
C LEU A 203 3.78 -15.04 19.10
N THR A 204 3.23 -14.12 18.32
CA THR A 204 2.96 -12.74 18.77
C THR A 204 2.00 -12.72 19.96
N VAL A 205 0.94 -13.55 19.94
CA VAL A 205 -0.01 -13.65 21.06
C VAL A 205 0.68 -14.13 22.34
N LEU A 206 1.56 -15.13 22.24
CA LEU A 206 2.30 -15.64 23.40
C LEU A 206 3.24 -14.58 23.99
N GLU A 207 4.01 -13.91 23.16
CA GLU A 207 4.97 -12.90 23.60
C GLU A 207 4.27 -11.63 24.15
N GLU A 208 3.25 -11.11 23.46
CA GLU A 208 2.49 -9.95 23.95
C GLU A 208 1.70 -10.28 25.25
N ALA A 209 1.18 -11.50 25.38
CA ALA A 209 0.52 -11.92 26.61
C ALA A 209 1.50 -11.94 27.80
N ASN A 210 2.70 -12.47 27.60
CA ASN A 210 3.75 -12.45 28.62
C ASN A 210 4.15 -11.02 28.99
N GLU A 211 4.40 -10.16 28.00
CA GLU A 211 4.70 -8.76 28.21
C GLU A 211 3.58 -8.05 28.98
N PHE A 212 2.32 -8.31 28.63
CA PHE A 212 1.17 -7.74 29.32
C PHE A 212 1.11 -8.17 30.80
N LEU A 213 1.32 -9.45 31.09
CA LEU A 213 1.33 -9.97 32.46
C LEU A 213 2.46 -9.37 33.30
N GLU A 214 3.65 -9.21 32.73
CA GLU A 214 4.77 -8.54 33.38
C GLU A 214 4.45 -7.09 33.71
N ARG A 215 3.95 -6.32 32.73
CA ARG A 215 3.54 -4.93 32.92
C ARG A 215 2.42 -4.79 33.96
N LEU A 216 1.45 -5.71 33.95
CA LEU A 216 0.37 -5.73 34.92
C LEU A 216 0.87 -5.99 36.35
N SER A 217 1.83 -6.93 36.51
CA SER A 217 2.42 -7.22 37.82
C SER A 217 3.27 -6.09 38.38
N ASN A 218 3.95 -5.36 37.52
CA ASN A 218 4.79 -4.22 37.88
C ASN A 218 4.01 -2.91 38.01
N GLY A 219 2.79 -2.83 37.44
CA GLY A 219 1.97 -1.63 37.42
C GLY A 219 2.52 -0.52 36.50
N GLU A 220 3.34 -0.86 35.49
CA GLU A 220 4.03 0.09 34.64
C GLU A 220 3.58 0.00 33.16
N ASN A 221 3.65 1.12 32.47
CA ASN A 221 3.41 1.22 31.01
C ASN A 221 2.05 0.63 30.56
N LEU A 222 1.00 0.88 31.34
CA LEU A 222 -0.38 0.51 31.02
C LEU A 222 -1.19 1.77 30.65
N PRO A 223 -2.17 1.66 29.71
CA PRO A 223 -2.53 0.47 28.95
C PRO A 223 -1.45 0.02 27.97
N LEU A 224 -1.37 -1.27 27.68
CA LEU A 224 -0.53 -1.81 26.61
C LEU A 224 -1.21 -1.64 25.25
N PHE A 225 -0.53 -1.02 24.29
CA PHE A 225 -0.94 -0.93 22.89
C PHE A 225 -0.17 -1.93 22.04
N THR A 226 -0.88 -2.75 21.27
CA THR A 226 -0.22 -3.74 20.38
C THR A 226 0.51 -3.05 19.23
N SER A 227 1.60 -3.66 18.76
CA SER A 227 2.52 -3.13 17.73
C SER A 227 2.38 -3.79 16.36
N CYS A 228 1.42 -4.69 16.17
CA CYS A 228 1.27 -5.47 14.94
C CYS A 228 0.94 -4.63 13.67
N CYS A 229 0.45 -3.39 13.84
CA CYS A 229 0.16 -2.47 12.76
C CYS A 229 1.28 -1.43 12.58
N PRO A 230 2.17 -1.53 11.58
CA PRO A 230 3.28 -0.59 11.41
C PRO A 230 2.83 0.82 11.04
N GLY A 231 1.63 0.99 10.47
CA GLY A 231 1.05 2.30 10.25
C GLY A 231 0.68 3.00 11.56
N TRP A 232 0.13 2.25 12.53
CA TRP A 232 -0.12 2.74 13.88
C TRP A 232 1.17 3.09 14.61
N VAL A 233 2.17 2.22 14.56
CA VAL A 233 3.47 2.46 15.21
C VAL A 233 4.12 3.72 14.66
N GLN A 234 4.18 3.90 13.33
CA GLN A 234 4.68 5.13 12.73
C GLN A 234 3.85 6.37 13.12
N TYR A 235 2.54 6.23 13.24
CA TYR A 235 1.67 7.33 13.65
C TYR A 235 1.98 7.74 15.09
N CYS A 236 2.16 6.76 15.98
CA CYS A 236 2.55 6.98 17.37
C CYS A 236 3.93 7.64 17.46
N GLU A 237 4.93 7.12 16.76
CA GLU A 237 6.28 7.68 16.72
C GLU A 237 6.32 9.16 16.29
N LYS A 238 5.46 9.54 15.36
CA LYS A 238 5.45 10.90 14.79
C LYS A 238 4.59 11.90 15.56
N ASN A 239 3.48 11.44 16.16
CA ASN A 239 2.47 12.33 16.74
C ASN A 239 2.29 12.17 18.25
N TYR A 240 2.68 11.03 18.83
CA TYR A 240 2.48 10.69 20.24
C TYR A 240 3.70 9.94 20.80
N PRO A 241 4.92 10.53 20.71
CA PRO A 241 6.13 9.85 21.19
C PRO A 241 6.08 9.50 22.68
N GLU A 242 5.29 10.24 23.46
CA GLU A 242 5.05 9.97 24.89
C GLU A 242 4.33 8.64 25.15
N LEU A 243 3.60 8.09 24.16
CA LEU A 243 2.93 6.80 24.25
C LEU A 243 3.81 5.60 23.86
N LEU A 244 5.02 5.85 23.34
CA LEU A 244 5.92 4.76 22.92
C LEU A 244 6.25 3.76 24.04
N PRO A 245 6.42 4.15 25.32
CA PRO A 245 6.60 3.18 26.41
C PRO A 245 5.41 2.24 26.59
N ASN A 246 4.21 2.68 26.17
CA ASN A 246 2.99 1.87 26.25
C ASN A 246 2.80 0.94 25.04
N VAL A 247 3.55 1.14 23.95
CA VAL A 247 3.50 0.25 22.77
C VAL A 247 4.24 -1.03 23.10
N SER A 248 3.70 -2.18 22.67
CA SER A 248 4.34 -3.48 22.80
C SER A 248 5.71 -3.49 22.13
N THR A 249 6.67 -4.14 22.78
CA THR A 249 8.02 -4.38 22.24
C THR A 249 8.06 -5.48 21.21
N CYS A 250 6.97 -6.25 21.05
CA CYS A 250 6.86 -7.32 20.08
C CYS A 250 6.91 -6.78 18.64
N ARG A 251 7.51 -7.56 17.76
CA ARG A 251 7.40 -7.36 16.31
C ARG A 251 6.02 -7.79 15.83
N SER A 252 5.63 -7.33 14.66
CA SER A 252 4.40 -7.86 14.05
C SER A 252 4.51 -9.36 13.72
N PRO A 253 3.39 -10.08 13.56
CA PRO A 253 3.39 -11.48 13.12
C PRO A 253 4.24 -11.76 11.88
N MET A 254 4.28 -10.79 10.95
CA MET A 254 5.11 -10.89 9.75
C MET A 254 6.61 -10.93 10.09
N GLU A 255 7.07 -10.03 10.93
CA GLU A 255 8.49 -9.92 11.31
C GLU A 255 8.90 -11.01 12.33
N MET A 256 8.00 -11.38 13.25
CA MET A 256 8.20 -12.50 14.16
C MET A 256 8.47 -13.78 13.36
N PHE A 257 7.58 -14.09 12.43
CA PHE A 257 7.70 -15.30 11.62
C PHE A 257 8.84 -15.21 10.60
N GLY A 258 9.11 -14.03 10.06
CA GLY A 258 10.27 -13.76 9.21
C GLY A 258 11.60 -14.10 9.93
N SER A 259 11.69 -13.78 11.21
CA SER A 259 12.84 -14.13 12.06
C SER A 259 12.98 -15.64 12.24
N VAL A 260 11.86 -16.35 12.50
CA VAL A 260 11.84 -17.82 12.62
C VAL A 260 12.26 -18.49 11.31
N ILE A 261 11.74 -18.02 10.17
CA ILE A 261 12.14 -18.54 8.85
C ILE A 261 13.64 -18.36 8.62
N LYS A 262 14.20 -17.18 8.92
CA LYS A 262 15.63 -16.95 8.76
C LYS A 262 16.48 -17.83 9.67
N GLU A 263 16.09 -18.01 10.93
CA GLU A 263 16.81 -18.90 11.85
C GLU A 263 16.76 -20.36 11.38
N GLN A 264 15.61 -20.82 10.85
CA GLN A 264 15.46 -22.18 10.30
C GLN A 264 16.47 -22.45 9.18
N TYR A 265 16.81 -21.44 8.37
CA TYR A 265 17.72 -21.58 7.24
C TYR A 265 19.12 -21.01 7.48
N LYS A 266 19.48 -20.69 8.71
CA LYS A 266 20.77 -20.07 9.06
C LYS A 266 21.99 -20.87 8.58
N THR A 267 21.87 -22.19 8.51
CA THR A 267 22.93 -23.09 8.04
C THR A 267 22.84 -23.40 6.53
N SER A 268 21.91 -22.77 5.82
CA SER A 268 21.75 -22.99 4.38
C SER A 268 22.95 -22.46 3.61
N SER A 269 23.43 -23.24 2.65
CA SER A 269 24.45 -22.79 1.69
C SER A 269 23.92 -21.80 0.66
N ARG A 270 22.60 -21.66 0.55
CA ARG A 270 21.92 -20.77 -0.40
C ARG A 270 21.39 -19.53 0.33
N LYS A 271 21.49 -18.39 -0.35
CA LYS A 271 20.88 -17.14 0.15
C LYS A 271 19.36 -17.28 0.25
N ILE A 272 18.80 -16.96 1.41
CA ILE A 272 17.35 -17.00 1.63
C ILE A 272 16.72 -15.63 1.29
N VAL A 273 15.74 -15.66 0.40
CA VAL A 273 14.87 -14.50 0.11
C VAL A 273 13.48 -14.80 0.67
N SER A 274 13.17 -14.22 1.81
CA SER A 274 11.86 -14.32 2.44
C SER A 274 10.93 -13.25 1.88
N VAL A 275 9.79 -13.67 1.35
CA VAL A 275 8.77 -12.82 0.73
C VAL A 275 7.50 -12.86 1.57
N ALA A 276 7.06 -11.70 2.05
CA ALA A 276 5.81 -11.57 2.79
C ALA A 276 4.68 -11.07 1.85
N ILE A 277 3.64 -11.88 1.68
CA ILE A 277 2.46 -11.53 0.88
C ILE A 277 1.39 -11.04 1.83
N MET A 278 1.28 -9.70 1.91
CA MET A 278 0.50 -8.99 2.91
C MET A 278 -0.51 -8.03 2.27
N PRO A 279 -1.70 -7.86 2.85
CA PRO A 279 -2.70 -6.88 2.39
C PRO A 279 -2.43 -5.47 2.93
N CYS A 280 -1.25 -5.21 3.47
CA CYS A 280 -0.89 -3.97 4.16
C CYS A 280 0.34 -3.33 3.54
N THR A 281 0.22 -2.10 3.05
CA THR A 281 1.34 -1.38 2.42
C THR A 281 2.38 -0.91 3.43
N ALA A 282 1.98 -0.55 4.65
CA ALA A 282 2.90 -0.12 5.71
C ALA A 282 3.88 -1.23 6.14
N LYS A 283 3.57 -2.50 5.88
CA LYS A 283 4.49 -3.64 6.07
C LYS A 283 5.79 -3.52 5.27
N LYS A 284 5.78 -2.81 4.14
CA LYS A 284 7.01 -2.51 3.38
C LYS A 284 7.96 -1.60 4.15
N PHE A 285 7.41 -0.65 4.89
CA PHE A 285 8.21 0.21 5.77
C PHE A 285 8.75 -0.59 6.96
N GLU A 286 7.92 -1.42 7.59
CA GLU A 286 8.34 -2.28 8.71
C GLU A 286 9.51 -3.19 8.32
N ALA A 287 9.38 -3.91 7.19
CA ALA A 287 10.42 -4.79 6.68
C ALA A 287 11.74 -4.05 6.31
N ALA A 288 11.71 -2.74 6.12
CA ALA A 288 12.87 -1.94 5.81
C ALA A 288 13.52 -1.30 7.05
N ARG A 289 12.95 -1.46 8.24
CA ARG A 289 13.49 -0.89 9.47
C ARG A 289 14.90 -1.44 9.76
N PRO A 290 15.86 -0.57 10.11
CA PRO A 290 17.24 -1.02 10.39
C PRO A 290 17.33 -2.04 11.51
N GLU A 291 16.51 -1.88 12.55
CA GLU A 291 16.47 -2.76 13.73
C GLU A 291 15.98 -4.18 13.43
N PHE A 292 15.36 -4.40 12.25
CA PHE A 292 14.88 -5.73 11.82
C PHE A 292 15.79 -6.38 10.78
N LYS A 293 16.87 -5.69 10.38
CA LYS A 293 17.87 -6.30 9.52
C LYS A 293 18.67 -7.32 10.31
N TRP A 294 18.84 -8.48 9.72
CA TRP A 294 19.84 -9.43 10.16
C TRP A 294 21.20 -8.98 9.61
N ASP A 295 22.23 -9.12 10.42
CA ASP A 295 23.60 -8.94 9.93
C ASP A 295 23.82 -10.03 8.88
N ASP A 296 23.94 -9.61 7.62
CA ASP A 296 24.36 -10.47 6.50
C ASP A 296 25.86 -10.73 6.69
N ASN A 297 26.23 -11.78 7.46
CA ASN A 297 27.52 -12.41 7.41
C ASN A 297 27.48 -13.58 6.45
#